data_dca24510ca39661ce0b4f8b21cfb3371
#
_entry.id   dca24510ca39661ce0b4f8b21cfb3371
#
_cell.length_a   1.000
_cell.length_b   1.000
_cell.length_c   1.000
_cell.angle_alpha   90.00
_cell.angle_beta   90.00
_cell.angle_gamma   90.00
#
_symmetry.space_group_name_H-M   'P 1'
#
loop_
_entity.id
_entity.type
_entity.pdbx_description
1 polymer ?
#
loop_
_entity_poly.entity_id
_entity_poly.type
_entity_poly.pdbx_seq_one_letter_code
_entity_poly.pdbx_strand_id
1 'polypeptide(L)'
;MGGLGCPVAEFLTRSGVGKIGIVDHDIVSLSNIHRQSLYDGNDLGKSKVKVAQKKLKNINPKTKVNVFNFRLDKKNFGKIIKNYDYVVDGTDNFTAKFLINDLSLKYKKFLVTGAISKFDGHIFTFNFNDKKKPCLKCFYQEETISDDILDCEYEGVLGTVAGIIGTMQANEILKKILNIGQSLNGFILIIDLLNLSFRKVKLNKRKKCKCY
;
A
#
# COMPACT_ATOMS: atom_id res chain seq x y z
N MET A 1 3.16 -8.03 -1.39
CA MET A 1 2.12 -8.82 -0.68
C MET A 1 2.62 -9.17 0.72
N GLY A 2 3.08 -8.13 1.41
CA GLY A 2 3.57 -8.15 2.80
C GLY A 2 2.47 -7.87 3.82
N GLY A 3 2.86 -7.37 5.01
CA GLY A 3 1.94 -7.09 6.13
C GLY A 3 0.81 -6.12 5.81
N LEU A 4 1.07 -5.09 5.01
CA LEU A 4 0.05 -4.15 4.52
C LEU A 4 -0.74 -4.72 3.35
N GLY A 5 -0.05 -5.36 2.39
CA GLY A 5 -0.67 -5.83 1.15
C GLY A 5 -1.65 -6.99 1.35
N CYS A 6 -1.43 -7.85 2.34
CA CYS A 6 -2.33 -8.96 2.64
C CYS A 6 -3.74 -8.50 3.05
N PRO A 7 -3.92 -7.69 4.10
CA PRO A 7 -5.25 -7.21 4.47
C PRO A 7 -5.89 -6.32 3.40
N VAL A 8 -5.10 -5.52 2.67
CA VAL A 8 -5.62 -4.74 1.52
C VAL A 8 -6.26 -5.66 0.49
N ALA A 9 -5.52 -6.65 0.00
CA ALA A 9 -6.01 -7.55 -1.05
C ALA A 9 -7.21 -8.38 -0.56
N GLU A 10 -7.16 -8.83 0.69
CA GLU A 10 -8.23 -9.61 1.31
C GLU A 10 -9.53 -8.81 1.38
N PHE A 11 -9.51 -7.62 1.99
CA PHE A 11 -10.74 -6.83 2.18
C PHE A 11 -11.29 -6.27 0.88
N LEU A 12 -10.45 -5.88 -0.09
CA LEU A 12 -10.93 -5.51 -1.42
C LEU A 12 -11.61 -6.68 -2.14
N THR A 13 -11.08 -7.90 -1.98
CA THR A 13 -11.69 -9.11 -2.54
C THR A 13 -13.02 -9.44 -1.88
N ARG A 14 -13.10 -9.40 -0.54
CA ARG A 14 -14.33 -9.60 0.23
C ARG A 14 -15.41 -8.59 -0.12
N SER A 15 -15.03 -7.35 -0.41
CA SER A 15 -15.94 -6.28 -0.81
C SER A 15 -16.37 -6.35 -2.27
N GLY A 16 -15.94 -7.36 -3.03
CA GLY A 16 -16.39 -7.58 -4.40
C GLY A 16 -15.71 -6.71 -5.45
N VAL A 17 -14.50 -6.21 -5.20
CA VAL A 17 -13.73 -5.51 -6.24
C VAL A 17 -13.46 -6.46 -7.40
N GLY A 18 -13.94 -6.11 -8.60
CA GLY A 18 -13.98 -7.04 -9.74
C GLY A 18 -12.62 -7.47 -10.29
N LYS A 19 -11.58 -6.59 -10.19
CA LYS A 19 -10.23 -6.88 -10.69
C LYS A 19 -9.16 -6.33 -9.76
N ILE A 20 -8.25 -7.20 -9.30
CA ILE A 20 -7.11 -6.86 -8.45
C ILE A 20 -5.83 -7.33 -9.12
N GLY A 21 -4.82 -6.46 -9.18
CA GLY A 21 -3.45 -6.81 -9.58
C GLY A 21 -2.55 -6.83 -8.35
N ILE A 22 -1.85 -7.92 -8.13
CA ILE A 22 -0.90 -8.07 -7.02
C ILE A 22 0.51 -8.25 -7.57
N VAL A 23 1.44 -7.44 -7.08
CA VAL A 23 2.85 -7.43 -7.48
C VAL A 23 3.71 -7.74 -6.27
N ASP A 24 4.51 -8.77 -6.34
CA ASP A 24 5.51 -9.13 -5.35
C ASP A 24 6.46 -10.18 -5.95
N HIS A 25 7.73 -10.17 -5.57
CA HIS A 25 8.71 -11.12 -6.08
C HIS A 25 9.16 -12.15 -5.03
N ASP A 26 8.73 -11.96 -3.78
CA ASP A 26 9.18 -12.76 -2.65
C ASP A 26 8.50 -14.14 -2.56
N ILE A 27 9.13 -14.96 -1.75
CA ILE A 27 8.56 -16.21 -1.24
C ILE A 27 8.05 -16.02 0.20
N VAL A 28 7.14 -16.89 0.61
CA VAL A 28 6.65 -16.92 2.01
C VAL A 28 7.78 -17.43 2.91
N SER A 29 8.09 -16.69 3.96
CA SER A 29 9.06 -17.07 4.99
C SER A 29 8.42 -17.11 6.39
N LEU A 30 8.98 -17.91 7.27
CA LEU A 30 8.47 -18.08 8.65
C LEU A 30 8.48 -16.75 9.41
N SER A 31 9.53 -15.93 9.23
CA SER A 31 9.66 -14.60 9.86
C SER A 31 8.58 -13.60 9.44
N ASN A 32 7.82 -13.89 8.40
CA ASN A 32 6.80 -12.99 7.88
C ASN A 32 5.38 -13.35 8.31
N ILE A 33 5.11 -14.62 8.68
CA ILE A 33 3.76 -15.14 8.94
C ILE A 33 3.05 -14.35 10.05
N HIS A 34 3.76 -13.90 11.07
CA HIS A 34 3.18 -13.17 12.20
C HIS A 34 2.44 -11.88 11.81
N ARG A 35 2.75 -11.30 10.62
CA ARG A 35 2.14 -10.05 10.13
C ARG A 35 1.51 -10.14 8.73
N GLN A 36 1.65 -11.26 8.04
CA GLN A 36 1.17 -11.45 6.67
C GLN A 36 -0.01 -12.44 6.65
N SER A 37 -1.20 -11.93 6.96
CA SER A 37 -2.41 -12.71 7.27
C SER A 37 -2.89 -13.71 6.22
N LEU A 38 -2.45 -13.57 4.97
CA LEU A 38 -2.80 -14.51 3.89
C LEU A 38 -1.94 -15.78 3.88
N TYR A 39 -0.89 -15.90 4.69
CA TYR A 39 0.03 -17.03 4.64
C TYR A 39 0.06 -17.79 5.94
N ASP A 40 0.34 -19.11 5.85
CA ASP A 40 0.52 -20.01 6.97
C ASP A 40 1.74 -20.92 6.76
N GLY A 41 2.03 -21.81 7.72
CA GLY A 41 3.17 -22.71 7.70
C GLY A 41 3.22 -23.64 6.46
N ASN A 42 2.06 -23.99 5.88
CA ASN A 42 1.99 -24.83 4.69
C ASN A 42 2.41 -24.07 3.41
N ASP A 43 2.54 -22.74 3.48
CA ASP A 43 2.89 -21.91 2.34
C ASP A 43 4.39 -21.59 2.26
N LEU A 44 5.19 -22.01 3.24
CA LEU A 44 6.63 -21.73 3.30
C LEU A 44 7.36 -22.10 1.99
N GLY A 45 8.23 -21.21 1.52
CA GLY A 45 9.00 -21.35 0.29
C GLY A 45 8.22 -21.12 -1.00
N LYS A 46 6.89 -20.92 -0.94
CA LYS A 46 6.07 -20.67 -2.14
C LYS A 46 6.02 -19.18 -2.48
N SER A 47 5.84 -18.86 -3.77
CA SER A 47 5.67 -17.47 -4.23
C SER A 47 4.48 -16.80 -3.54
N LYS A 48 4.71 -15.64 -2.88
CA LYS A 48 3.67 -14.86 -2.19
C LYS A 48 2.47 -14.56 -3.09
N VAL A 49 2.70 -14.07 -4.31
CA VAL A 49 1.60 -13.71 -5.21
C VAL A 49 0.78 -14.92 -5.69
N LYS A 50 1.41 -16.09 -5.87
CA LYS A 50 0.69 -17.32 -6.28
C LYS A 50 -0.18 -17.85 -5.15
N VAL A 51 0.34 -17.88 -3.92
CA VAL A 51 -0.41 -18.28 -2.73
C VAL A 51 -1.57 -17.32 -2.49
N ALA A 52 -1.30 -16.01 -2.49
CA ALA A 52 -2.31 -14.98 -2.33
C ALA A 52 -3.42 -15.11 -3.38
N GLN A 53 -3.08 -15.30 -4.67
CA GLN A 53 -4.08 -15.50 -5.72
C GLN A 53 -5.02 -16.66 -5.41
N LYS A 54 -4.49 -17.82 -4.99
CA LYS A 54 -5.29 -19.00 -4.63
C LYS A 54 -6.24 -18.68 -3.47
N LYS A 55 -5.72 -18.07 -2.39
CA LYS A 55 -6.51 -17.75 -1.20
C LYS A 55 -7.58 -16.69 -1.49
N LEU A 56 -7.24 -15.63 -2.24
CA LEU A 56 -8.19 -14.60 -2.64
C LEU A 56 -9.30 -15.16 -3.56
N LYS A 57 -8.97 -16.09 -4.46
CA LYS A 57 -9.95 -16.77 -5.30
C LYS A 57 -10.93 -17.64 -4.51
N ASN A 58 -10.46 -18.24 -3.40
CA ASN A 58 -11.33 -18.97 -2.49
C ASN A 58 -12.27 -18.04 -1.70
N ILE A 59 -11.83 -16.83 -1.38
CA ILE A 59 -12.66 -15.82 -0.71
C ILE A 59 -13.77 -15.32 -1.64
N ASN A 60 -13.42 -14.96 -2.88
CA ASN A 60 -14.39 -14.49 -3.86
C ASN A 60 -13.98 -14.93 -5.28
N PRO A 61 -14.59 -16.00 -5.82
CA PRO A 61 -14.26 -16.51 -7.15
C PRO A 61 -14.60 -15.56 -8.30
N LYS A 62 -15.46 -14.56 -8.05
CA LYS A 62 -15.83 -13.54 -9.05
C LYS A 62 -14.76 -12.46 -9.22
N THR A 63 -13.88 -12.26 -8.23
CA THR A 63 -12.78 -11.30 -8.34
C THR A 63 -11.66 -11.85 -9.22
N LYS A 64 -11.35 -11.15 -10.30
CA LYS A 64 -10.22 -11.49 -11.17
C LYS A 64 -8.91 -11.02 -10.51
N VAL A 65 -8.10 -11.96 -10.03
CA VAL A 65 -6.78 -11.66 -9.43
C VAL A 65 -5.67 -11.93 -10.44
N ASN A 66 -5.02 -10.86 -10.91
CA ASN A 66 -3.83 -10.95 -11.77
C ASN A 66 -2.57 -10.92 -10.91
N VAL A 67 -1.62 -11.81 -11.17
CA VAL A 67 -0.36 -11.92 -10.42
C VAL A 67 0.83 -11.48 -11.27
N PHE A 68 1.73 -10.75 -10.64
CA PHE A 68 2.96 -10.24 -11.23
C PHE A 68 4.12 -10.58 -10.30
N ASN A 69 4.82 -11.68 -10.61
CA ASN A 69 5.90 -12.22 -9.78
C ASN A 69 7.24 -11.64 -10.22
N PHE A 70 7.49 -10.38 -9.90
CA PHE A 70 8.74 -9.69 -10.17
C PHE A 70 8.91 -8.46 -9.28
N ARG A 71 10.14 -8.00 -9.11
CA ARG A 71 10.45 -6.74 -8.44
C ARG A 71 9.99 -5.55 -9.29
N LEU A 72 9.32 -4.61 -8.65
CA LEU A 72 8.77 -3.43 -9.32
C LEU A 72 9.89 -2.51 -9.83
N ASP A 73 9.79 -2.08 -11.10
CA ASP A 73 10.64 -1.07 -11.72
C ASP A 73 9.82 -0.10 -12.60
N LYS A 74 10.46 0.95 -13.12
CA LYS A 74 9.81 1.95 -13.97
C LYS A 74 9.17 1.35 -15.23
N LYS A 75 9.81 0.32 -15.82
CA LYS A 75 9.42 -0.28 -17.09
C LYS A 75 8.22 -1.21 -16.91
N ASN A 76 8.30 -2.13 -15.95
CA ASN A 76 7.25 -3.13 -15.71
C ASN A 76 5.99 -2.49 -15.08
N PHE A 77 6.14 -1.60 -14.08
CA PHE A 77 5.02 -0.95 -13.44
C PHE A 77 4.27 -0.01 -14.40
N GLY A 78 4.99 0.71 -15.26
CA GLY A 78 4.36 1.55 -16.28
C GLY A 78 3.44 0.79 -17.25
N LYS A 79 3.72 -0.49 -17.51
CA LYS A 79 2.84 -1.36 -18.33
C LYS A 79 1.59 -1.81 -17.57
N ILE A 80 1.76 -2.11 -16.25
CA ILE A 80 0.68 -2.64 -15.41
C ILE A 80 -0.30 -1.55 -15.02
N ILE A 81 0.18 -0.41 -14.52
CA ILE A 81 -0.62 0.66 -13.91
C ILE A 81 -1.72 1.20 -14.81
N LYS A 82 -1.52 1.14 -16.14
CA LYS A 82 -2.50 1.60 -17.13
C LYS A 82 -3.83 0.85 -17.05
N ASN A 83 -3.79 -0.41 -16.62
CA ASN A 83 -4.93 -1.32 -16.58
C ASN A 83 -5.73 -1.27 -15.26
N TYR A 84 -5.37 -0.36 -14.35
CA TYR A 84 -6.00 -0.20 -13.04
C TYR A 84 -6.33 1.25 -12.77
N ASP A 85 -7.41 1.50 -12.04
CA ASP A 85 -7.90 2.84 -11.71
C ASP A 85 -7.25 3.36 -10.42
N TYR A 86 -6.96 2.45 -9.50
CA TYR A 86 -6.45 2.71 -8.17
C TYR A 86 -5.12 1.98 -7.95
N VAL A 87 -4.25 2.57 -7.14
CA VAL A 87 -2.98 1.99 -6.72
C VAL A 87 -2.94 1.98 -5.20
N VAL A 88 -2.53 0.85 -4.62
CA VAL A 88 -2.23 0.76 -3.20
C VAL A 88 -0.76 0.40 -3.04
N ASP A 89 -0.05 1.22 -2.30
CA ASP A 89 1.34 0.99 -1.92
C ASP A 89 1.39 0.39 -0.51
N GLY A 90 1.83 -0.85 -0.43
CA GLY A 90 2.11 -1.57 0.80
C GLY A 90 3.57 -2.00 0.89
N THR A 91 4.49 -1.25 0.26
CA THR A 91 5.94 -1.51 0.30
C THR A 91 6.55 -0.99 1.60
N ASP A 92 7.69 -1.52 1.95
CA ASP A 92 8.44 -1.27 3.18
C ASP A 92 9.72 -0.45 2.97
N ASN A 93 9.96 0.07 1.76
CA ASN A 93 11.13 0.88 1.45
C ASN A 93 10.76 2.13 0.65
N PHE A 94 11.52 3.21 0.86
CA PHE A 94 11.26 4.51 0.23
C PHE A 94 11.52 4.51 -1.27
N THR A 95 12.50 3.75 -1.74
CA THR A 95 12.80 3.62 -3.18
C THR A 95 11.56 3.13 -3.94
N ALA A 96 10.89 2.09 -3.47
CA ALA A 96 9.65 1.61 -4.08
C ALA A 96 8.49 2.60 -3.91
N LYS A 97 8.34 3.21 -2.71
CA LYS A 97 7.29 4.20 -2.45
C LYS A 97 7.39 5.41 -3.39
N PHE A 98 8.59 5.96 -3.60
CA PHE A 98 8.78 7.08 -4.51
C PHE A 98 8.55 6.68 -5.97
N LEU A 99 8.98 5.48 -6.38
CA LEU A 99 8.68 4.94 -7.70
C LEU A 99 7.17 4.84 -7.95
N ILE A 100 6.44 4.29 -6.98
CA ILE A 100 4.97 4.15 -7.05
C ILE A 100 4.29 5.52 -7.10
N ASN A 101 4.73 6.46 -6.25
CA ASN A 101 4.24 7.83 -6.26
C ASN A 101 4.42 8.49 -7.63
N ASP A 102 5.64 8.46 -8.19
CA ASP A 102 5.97 9.13 -9.45
C ASP A 102 5.21 8.55 -10.64
N LEU A 103 5.07 7.23 -10.69
CA LEU A 103 4.30 6.59 -11.75
C LEU A 103 2.80 6.77 -11.58
N SER A 104 2.28 6.77 -10.34
CA SER A 104 0.88 7.08 -10.06
C SER A 104 0.54 8.53 -10.47
N LEU A 105 1.45 9.46 -10.20
CA LEU A 105 1.36 10.85 -10.66
C LEU A 105 1.37 10.94 -12.20
N LYS A 106 2.35 10.30 -12.84
CA LYS A 106 2.50 10.29 -14.32
C LYS A 106 1.25 9.77 -15.02
N TYR A 107 0.65 8.71 -14.47
CA TYR A 107 -0.56 8.08 -15.03
C TYR A 107 -1.86 8.59 -14.40
N LYS A 108 -1.81 9.64 -13.58
CA LYS A 108 -2.96 10.28 -12.91
C LYS A 108 -3.84 9.28 -12.15
N LYS A 109 -3.23 8.33 -11.44
CA LYS A 109 -3.96 7.34 -10.65
C LYS A 109 -4.24 7.85 -9.25
N PHE A 110 -5.31 7.35 -8.64
CA PHE A 110 -5.54 7.55 -7.21
C PHE A 110 -4.65 6.58 -6.45
N LEU A 111 -3.81 7.11 -5.56
CA LEU A 111 -2.85 6.35 -4.78
C LEU A 111 -3.22 6.37 -3.30
N VAL A 112 -3.24 5.20 -2.67
CA VAL A 112 -3.25 5.06 -1.21
C VAL A 112 -1.94 4.41 -0.80
N THR A 113 -1.15 5.10 0.04
CA THR A 113 0.11 4.58 0.55
C THR A 113 0.09 4.47 2.06
N GLY A 114 0.62 3.39 2.60
CA GLY A 114 0.81 3.14 4.02
C GLY A 114 2.29 3.05 4.37
N ALA A 115 2.64 3.47 5.57
CA ALA A 115 3.94 3.23 6.20
C ALA A 115 3.69 2.80 7.64
N ILE A 116 4.50 1.86 8.13
CA ILE A 116 4.41 1.34 9.50
C ILE A 116 5.79 1.25 10.11
N SER A 117 5.88 1.47 11.40
CA SER A 117 7.08 1.27 12.21
C SER A 117 6.64 0.93 13.64
N LYS A 118 7.23 -0.11 14.23
CA LYS A 118 6.92 -0.54 15.61
C LYS A 118 5.41 -0.60 15.91
N PHE A 119 4.88 0.46 16.53
CA PHE A 119 3.47 0.61 16.92
C PHE A 119 2.74 1.69 16.13
N ASP A 120 3.43 2.37 15.23
CA ASP A 120 2.94 3.53 14.51
C ASP A 120 2.60 3.22 13.05
N GLY A 121 1.65 3.96 12.51
CA GLY A 121 1.30 3.88 11.11
C GLY A 121 0.91 5.23 10.51
N HIS A 122 1.23 5.39 9.26
CA HIS A 122 0.84 6.56 8.46
C HIS A 122 0.03 6.10 7.26
N ILE A 123 -1.04 6.83 6.96
CA ILE A 123 -1.83 6.62 5.74
C ILE A 123 -1.96 7.93 5.00
N PHE A 124 -1.71 7.87 3.70
CA PHE A 124 -1.88 8.98 2.77
C PHE A 124 -2.78 8.55 1.63
N THR A 125 -3.55 9.48 1.09
CA THR A 125 -4.20 9.34 -0.20
C THR A 125 -3.83 10.50 -1.12
N PHE A 126 -3.57 10.20 -2.39
CA PHE A 126 -3.23 11.19 -3.39
C PHE A 126 -4.13 11.03 -4.61
N ASN A 127 -4.89 12.08 -4.92
CA ASN A 127 -5.65 12.17 -6.17
C ASN A 127 -4.85 13.05 -7.15
N PHE A 128 -4.08 12.43 -8.01
CA PHE A 128 -3.20 13.13 -8.94
C PHE A 128 -3.92 13.82 -10.12
N ASN A 129 -5.23 13.77 -10.18
CA ASN A 129 -6.00 14.65 -11.06
C ASN A 129 -6.09 16.09 -10.51
N ASP A 130 -5.86 16.29 -9.19
CA ASP A 130 -5.83 17.60 -8.56
C ASP A 130 -4.39 18.07 -8.36
N LYS A 131 -3.90 18.88 -9.31
CA LYS A 131 -2.53 19.42 -9.29
C LYS A 131 -2.24 20.38 -8.12
N LYS A 132 -3.26 20.87 -7.41
CA LYS A 132 -3.08 21.74 -6.24
C LYS A 132 -2.74 20.97 -4.97
N LYS A 133 -2.97 19.65 -4.96
CA LYS A 133 -2.74 18.80 -3.80
C LYS A 133 -1.30 18.31 -3.72
N PRO A 134 -0.84 17.93 -2.52
CA PRO A 134 0.51 17.40 -2.32
C PRO A 134 0.67 16.02 -2.95
N CYS A 135 1.92 15.56 -3.01
CA CYS A 135 2.31 14.17 -3.29
C CYS A 135 3.15 13.63 -2.12
N LEU A 136 3.55 12.37 -2.16
CA LEU A 136 4.35 11.75 -1.11
C LEU A 136 5.66 12.51 -0.85
N LYS A 137 6.33 13.02 -1.90
CA LYS A 137 7.56 13.83 -1.81
C LYS A 137 7.36 15.21 -1.16
N CYS A 138 6.13 15.66 -0.95
CA CYS A 138 5.86 16.85 -0.16
C CYS A 138 6.00 16.61 1.34
N PHE A 139 5.87 15.37 1.78
CA PHE A 139 6.06 14.95 3.16
C PHE A 139 7.46 14.33 3.37
N TYR A 140 7.76 13.25 2.68
CA TYR A 140 9.07 12.62 2.72
C TYR A 140 10.00 13.26 1.68
N GLN A 141 11.13 13.79 2.16
CA GLN A 141 12.13 14.40 1.27
C GLN A 141 13.08 13.30 0.77
N GLU A 142 13.00 12.98 -0.52
CA GLU A 142 13.78 11.92 -1.15
C GLU A 142 15.31 12.08 -0.94
N GLU A 143 15.76 13.34 -0.81
CA GLU A 143 17.18 13.70 -0.65
C GLU A 143 17.71 13.43 0.80
N THR A 144 16.82 13.24 1.77
CA THR A 144 17.17 13.15 3.20
C THR A 144 16.73 11.85 3.87
N ILE A 145 16.04 10.99 3.15
CA ILE A 145 15.48 9.74 3.69
C ILE A 145 16.17 8.55 3.03
N SER A 146 16.80 7.69 3.85
CA SER A 146 17.32 6.39 3.44
C SER A 146 16.30 5.28 3.70
N ASP A 147 16.46 4.15 3.02
CA ASP A 147 15.62 2.97 3.22
C ASP A 147 15.78 2.35 4.61
N ASP A 148 16.91 2.62 5.29
CA ASP A 148 17.21 2.14 6.66
C ASP A 148 16.18 2.60 7.71
N ILE A 149 15.48 3.73 7.47
CA ILE A 149 14.47 4.29 8.39
C ILE A 149 13.18 3.46 8.42
N LEU A 150 12.91 2.65 7.40
CA LEU A 150 11.72 1.78 7.31
C LEU A 150 12.05 0.30 7.44
N ASP A 151 13.25 -0.06 7.91
CA ASP A 151 13.63 -1.46 8.03
C ASP A 151 12.84 -2.15 9.15
N CYS A 152 11.63 -2.59 8.79
CA CYS A 152 10.72 -3.35 9.66
C CYS A 152 11.30 -4.70 10.13
N GLU A 153 12.36 -5.21 9.50
CA GLU A 153 13.01 -6.44 9.91
C GLU A 153 13.93 -6.19 11.11
N TYR A 154 14.61 -5.05 11.15
CA TYR A 154 15.49 -4.67 12.26
C TYR A 154 14.73 -4.10 13.47
N GLU A 155 13.74 -3.24 13.24
CA GLU A 155 13.01 -2.59 14.33
C GLU A 155 11.82 -3.40 14.85
N GLY A 156 11.36 -4.40 14.10
CA GLY A 156 10.15 -5.16 14.37
C GLY A 156 8.86 -4.35 14.13
N VAL A 157 7.79 -5.05 13.79
CA VAL A 157 6.44 -4.47 13.64
C VAL A 157 5.43 -5.47 14.18
N LEU A 158 4.50 -5.02 15.02
CA LEU A 158 3.39 -5.87 15.43
C LEU A 158 2.47 -6.19 14.24
N GLY A 159 2.08 -7.45 14.12
CA GLY A 159 1.17 -7.89 13.07
C GLY A 159 -0.17 -7.15 13.07
N THR A 160 -0.65 -6.79 14.25
CA THR A 160 -1.88 -5.97 14.42
C THR A 160 -1.75 -4.58 13.81
N VAL A 161 -0.58 -3.93 13.94
CA VAL A 161 -0.32 -2.62 13.30
C VAL A 161 -0.43 -2.75 11.79
N ALA A 162 0.25 -3.74 11.19
CA ALA A 162 0.18 -4.01 9.77
C ALA A 162 -1.27 -4.31 9.31
N GLY A 163 -2.00 -5.12 10.07
CA GLY A 163 -3.39 -5.47 9.81
C GLY A 163 -4.32 -4.25 9.81
N ILE A 164 -4.23 -3.40 10.84
CA ILE A 164 -5.07 -2.20 10.96
C ILE A 164 -4.77 -1.21 9.84
N ILE A 165 -3.49 -0.87 9.60
CA ILE A 165 -3.11 0.10 8.56
C ILE A 165 -3.50 -0.41 7.17
N GLY A 166 -3.24 -1.68 6.85
CA GLY A 166 -3.64 -2.25 5.56
C GLY A 166 -5.16 -2.29 5.37
N THR A 167 -5.92 -2.60 6.41
CA THR A 167 -7.39 -2.56 6.37
C THR A 167 -7.90 -1.13 6.12
N MET A 168 -7.28 -0.14 6.76
CA MET A 168 -7.63 1.27 6.54
C MET A 168 -7.24 1.74 5.12
N GLN A 169 -6.14 1.25 4.55
CA GLN A 169 -5.83 1.50 3.14
C GLN A 169 -6.92 0.94 2.21
N ALA A 170 -7.40 -0.30 2.47
CA ALA A 170 -8.51 -0.87 1.72
C ALA A 170 -9.78 -0.01 1.85
N ASN A 171 -10.09 0.47 3.06
CA ASN A 171 -11.23 1.35 3.30
C ASN A 171 -11.16 2.66 2.49
N GLU A 172 -9.98 3.29 2.36
CA GLU A 172 -9.81 4.50 1.54
C GLU A 172 -10.09 4.21 0.04
N ILE A 173 -9.70 3.03 -0.46
CA ILE A 173 -10.04 2.60 -1.83
C ILE A 173 -11.55 2.38 -1.97
N LEU A 174 -12.18 1.68 -1.02
CA LEU A 174 -13.63 1.41 -1.07
C LEU A 174 -14.45 2.70 -1.00
N LYS A 175 -14.10 3.64 -0.14
CA LYS A 175 -14.72 4.97 -0.10
C LYS A 175 -14.62 5.68 -1.45
N LYS A 176 -13.46 5.56 -2.13
CA LYS A 176 -13.26 6.17 -3.44
C LYS A 176 -14.06 5.48 -4.53
N ILE A 177 -14.17 4.15 -4.53
CA ILE A 177 -14.97 3.37 -5.47
C ILE A 177 -16.45 3.71 -5.31
N LEU A 178 -16.93 3.73 -4.08
CA LEU A 178 -18.35 3.98 -3.75
C LEU A 178 -18.72 5.46 -3.77
N ASN A 179 -17.74 6.35 -3.89
CA ASN A 179 -17.90 7.81 -3.82
C ASN A 179 -18.62 8.28 -2.54
N ILE A 180 -18.23 7.73 -1.39
CA ILE A 180 -18.80 8.01 -0.07
C ILE A 180 -17.75 8.54 0.91
N GLY A 181 -18.19 9.24 1.93
CA GLY A 181 -17.35 9.75 3.01
C GLY A 181 -16.32 10.79 2.55
N GLN A 182 -15.41 11.14 3.43
CA GLN A 182 -14.34 12.10 3.16
C GLN A 182 -13.04 11.37 2.86
N SER A 183 -12.40 11.70 1.73
CA SER A 183 -11.05 11.20 1.39
C SER A 183 -9.98 11.87 2.25
N LEU A 184 -8.90 11.15 2.51
CA LEU A 184 -7.65 11.69 3.08
C LEU A 184 -6.83 12.53 2.08
N ASN A 185 -7.32 12.80 0.86
CA ASN A 185 -6.57 13.56 -0.14
C ASN A 185 -6.18 14.96 0.36
N GLY A 186 -4.88 15.20 0.52
CA GLY A 186 -4.32 16.41 1.12
C GLY A 186 -4.18 16.35 2.65
N PHE A 187 -4.31 15.17 3.23
CA PHE A 187 -4.07 14.91 4.64
C PHE A 187 -3.20 13.67 4.84
N ILE A 188 -2.53 13.62 5.97
CA ILE A 188 -1.95 12.40 6.55
C ILE A 188 -2.80 11.98 7.74
N LEU A 189 -3.09 10.70 7.85
CA LEU A 189 -3.57 10.10 9.08
C LEU A 189 -2.38 9.46 9.79
N ILE A 190 -2.06 9.96 10.96
CA ILE A 190 -1.02 9.46 11.87
C ILE A 190 -1.71 8.64 12.94
N ILE A 191 -1.25 7.41 13.13
CA ILE A 191 -1.86 6.43 14.02
C ILE A 191 -0.77 5.92 14.96
N ASP A 192 -0.99 6.11 16.26
CA ASP A 192 -0.20 5.53 17.33
C ASP A 192 -1.06 4.47 18.04
N LEU A 193 -0.76 3.21 17.80
CA LEU A 193 -1.52 2.10 18.36
C LEU A 193 -1.08 1.70 19.78
N LEU A 194 0.05 2.20 20.23
CA LEU A 194 0.47 2.00 21.62
C LEU A 194 -0.42 2.83 22.57
N ASN A 195 -0.70 4.09 22.18
CA ASN A 195 -1.51 5.03 22.96
C ASN A 195 -2.93 5.22 22.40
N LEU A 196 -3.32 4.44 21.36
CA LEU A 196 -4.62 4.52 20.68
C LEU A 196 -4.97 5.94 20.20
N SER A 197 -3.99 6.67 19.69
CA SER A 197 -4.20 8.02 19.19
C SER A 197 -4.25 8.08 17.66
N PHE A 198 -5.21 8.85 17.14
CA PHE A 198 -5.45 9.04 15.72
C PHE A 198 -5.47 10.53 15.40
N ARG A 199 -4.54 11.00 14.60
CA ARG A 199 -4.40 12.40 14.24
C ARG A 199 -4.49 12.59 12.73
N LYS A 200 -5.49 13.35 12.26
CA LYS A 200 -5.60 13.78 10.87
C LYS A 200 -4.95 15.14 10.72
N VAL A 201 -3.86 15.24 9.98
CA VAL A 201 -3.06 16.45 9.81
C VAL A 201 -3.10 16.87 8.34
N LYS A 202 -3.32 18.19 8.09
CA LYS A 202 -3.30 18.74 6.74
C LYS A 202 -1.90 18.68 6.16
N LEU A 203 -1.80 18.17 4.95
CA LEU A 203 -0.54 18.10 4.20
C LEU A 203 -0.49 19.20 3.15
N ASN A 204 0.49 20.08 3.25
CA ASN A 204 0.66 21.18 2.32
C ASN A 204 1.59 20.78 1.16
N LYS A 205 1.24 21.22 -0.06
CA LYS A 205 2.12 21.07 -1.20
C LYS A 205 3.35 21.98 -1.04
N ARG A 206 4.54 21.42 -1.20
CA ARG A 206 5.79 22.20 -1.14
C ARG A 206 5.91 23.11 -2.38
N LYS A 207 6.34 24.38 -2.17
CA LYS A 207 6.52 25.39 -3.24
C LYS A 207 7.47 24.91 -4.35
N LYS A 208 8.52 24.15 -4.01
CA LYS A 208 9.52 23.60 -4.93
C LYS A 208 9.30 22.11 -5.24
N CYS A 209 8.08 21.60 -5.07
CA CYS A 209 7.82 20.21 -5.39
C CYS A 209 7.88 19.95 -6.89
N LYS A 210 8.81 19.10 -7.32
CA LYS A 210 9.02 18.72 -8.73
C LYS A 210 7.98 17.72 -9.27
N CYS A 211 6.89 17.47 -8.53
CA CYS A 211 5.89 16.47 -8.89
C CYS A 211 4.88 16.95 -9.97
N TYR A 212 4.93 18.21 -10.36
CA TYR A 212 4.03 18.77 -11.37
C TYR A 212 4.78 19.76 -12.26
#